data_c4c5483d7f602b1e026ff285cb818deb
#
_entry.id   c4c5483d7f602b1e026ff285cb818deb
#
_cell.length_a   1.000
_cell.length_b   1.000
_cell.length_c   1.000
_cell.angle_alpha   90.00
_cell.angle_beta   90.00
_cell.angle_gamma   90.00
#
_symmetry.space_group_name_H-M   'P 1'
#
loop_
_entity.id
_entity.type
_entity.pdbx_description
1 polymer ?
#
loop_
_entity_poly.entity_id
_entity_poly.type
_entity_poly.pdbx_seq_one_letter_code
_entity_poly.pdbx_strand_id
1 'polypeptide(L)'
;MKMMFSTEWPQFYTATILNWQSLLSSDRYKDIIIESLQYCVKENKVKVYAFVIMSNHIHLVWKPLHSVTKAKLQHHFMTFTAQKIKEDLKLTNPLLLETFKVDAKDRTYQLWKRNALSVDLFTPKVLQQKIDYVHANPVKAGLCLHPEDYHYSSARFYNTGVDDFEMLTNNLEG
;
A
#
# COMPACT_ATOMS: atom_id res chain seq x y z
N MET A 1 -2.72 26.17 25.06
CA MET A 1 -3.17 25.25 23.99
C MET A 1 -1.97 24.94 23.12
N LYS A 2 -1.36 23.77 23.30
CA LYS A 2 -0.28 23.31 22.41
C LYS A 2 -0.92 22.94 21.09
N MET A 3 -0.71 23.72 20.04
CA MET A 3 -0.89 23.25 18.67
C MET A 3 0.12 22.10 18.47
N MET A 4 -0.36 20.87 18.55
CA MET A 4 0.41 19.73 18.07
C MET A 4 0.39 19.79 16.54
N PHE A 5 1.37 20.45 15.98
CA PHE A 5 1.70 20.24 14.57
C PHE A 5 2.19 18.78 14.49
N SER A 6 1.37 17.92 13.95
CA SER A 6 1.79 16.58 13.58
C SER A 6 2.84 16.75 12.49
N THR A 7 4.10 16.62 12.86
CA THR A 7 5.25 16.60 11.93
C THR A 7 5.46 15.19 11.39
N GLU A 8 4.39 14.58 10.87
CA GLU A 8 4.52 13.32 10.17
C GLU A 8 5.17 13.58 8.81
N TRP A 9 6.27 12.91 8.56
CA TRP A 9 6.97 12.92 7.29
C TRP A 9 6.31 11.98 6.28
N PRO A 10 6.49 12.20 4.97
CA PRO A 10 6.22 11.15 4.00
C PRO A 10 7.01 9.89 4.34
N GLN A 11 6.45 8.73 4.07
CA GLN A 11 7.04 7.45 4.39
C GLN A 11 7.08 6.55 3.17
N PHE A 12 8.16 5.81 3.03
CA PHE A 12 8.22 4.63 2.21
C PHE A 12 7.78 3.43 3.04
N TYR A 13 6.72 2.79 2.63
CA TYR A 13 6.08 1.68 3.33
C TYR A 13 6.05 0.44 2.46
N THR A 14 6.49 -0.69 3.00
CA THR A 14 6.45 -1.98 2.32
C THR A 14 5.74 -2.99 3.20
N ALA A 15 4.68 -3.60 2.67
CA ALA A 15 4.00 -4.72 3.30
C ALA A 15 4.06 -5.95 2.40
N THR A 16 4.39 -7.09 2.98
CA THR A 16 4.59 -8.35 2.28
C THR A 16 3.57 -9.38 2.75
N ILE A 17 3.04 -10.15 1.81
CA ILE A 17 2.16 -11.29 2.13
C ILE A 17 2.97 -12.37 2.86
N LEU A 18 2.34 -13.00 3.85
CA LEU A 18 2.95 -14.06 4.65
C LEU A 18 3.53 -15.15 3.75
N ASN A 19 4.76 -15.56 4.06
CA ASN A 19 5.51 -16.58 3.30
C ASN A 19 5.68 -16.25 1.80
N TRP A 20 5.62 -14.96 1.44
CA TRP A 20 5.77 -14.50 0.05
C TRP A 20 4.77 -15.11 -0.93
N GLN A 21 3.63 -15.57 -0.42
CA GLN A 21 2.58 -16.14 -1.26
C GLN A 21 2.03 -15.09 -2.24
N SER A 22 1.72 -15.52 -3.45
CA SER A 22 1.24 -14.65 -4.54
C SER A 22 -0.26 -14.34 -4.44
N LEU A 23 -0.75 -14.04 -3.23
CA LEU A 23 -2.16 -13.75 -2.95
C LEU A 23 -2.69 -12.59 -3.80
N LEU A 24 -1.86 -11.56 -4.02
CA LEU A 24 -2.20 -10.37 -4.78
C LEU A 24 -2.03 -10.55 -6.31
N SER A 25 -1.84 -11.77 -6.82
CA SER A 25 -1.92 -12.04 -8.25
C SER A 25 -3.34 -11.81 -8.79
N SER A 26 -4.35 -12.01 -7.95
CA SER A 26 -5.74 -11.70 -8.29
C SER A 26 -5.99 -10.19 -8.26
N ASP A 27 -6.51 -9.64 -9.34
CA ASP A 27 -6.91 -8.23 -9.41
C ASP A 27 -7.97 -7.88 -8.38
N ARG A 28 -8.85 -8.81 -8.06
CA ARG A 28 -9.86 -8.66 -7.00
C ARG A 28 -9.26 -8.24 -5.66
N TYR A 29 -8.12 -8.81 -5.27
CA TYR A 29 -7.45 -8.46 -4.01
C TYR A 29 -6.62 -7.19 -4.11
N LYS A 30 -6.08 -6.90 -5.28
CA LYS A 30 -5.46 -5.59 -5.56
C LYS A 30 -6.52 -4.47 -5.46
N ASP A 31 -7.72 -4.69 -5.98
CA ASP A 31 -8.82 -3.73 -5.91
C ASP A 31 -9.24 -3.43 -4.46
N ILE A 32 -9.25 -4.43 -3.57
CA ILE A 32 -9.49 -4.21 -2.13
C ILE A 32 -8.45 -3.25 -1.53
N ILE A 33 -7.18 -3.38 -1.94
CA ILE A 33 -6.12 -2.48 -1.49
C ILE A 33 -6.34 -1.06 -2.02
N ILE A 34 -6.68 -0.93 -3.31
CA ILE A 34 -7.01 0.37 -3.93
C ILE A 34 -8.19 1.03 -3.21
N GLU A 35 -9.29 0.32 -3.01
CA GLU A 35 -10.47 0.83 -2.30
C GLU A 35 -10.14 1.31 -0.89
N SER A 36 -9.28 0.59 -0.18
CA SER A 36 -8.80 1.00 1.15
C SER A 36 -8.00 2.30 1.11
N LEU A 37 -7.12 2.46 0.13
CA LEU A 37 -6.36 3.70 -0.06
C LEU A 37 -7.27 4.86 -0.45
N GLN A 38 -8.19 4.66 -1.38
CA GLN A 38 -9.18 5.65 -1.80
C GLN A 38 -10.03 6.13 -0.61
N TYR A 39 -10.48 5.21 0.24
CA TYR A 39 -11.21 5.56 1.46
C TYR A 39 -10.35 6.44 2.40
N CYS A 40 -9.10 6.06 2.63
CA CYS A 40 -8.20 6.84 3.50
C CYS A 40 -7.94 8.25 2.95
N VAL A 41 -7.82 8.40 1.63
CA VAL A 41 -7.65 9.71 0.98
C VAL A 41 -8.93 10.55 1.08
N LYS A 42 -10.09 9.95 0.78
CA LYS A 42 -11.40 10.61 0.87
C LYS A 42 -11.69 11.12 2.28
N GLU A 43 -11.33 10.36 3.29
CA GLU A 43 -11.49 10.72 4.71
C GLU A 43 -10.38 11.67 5.23
N ASN A 44 -9.55 12.22 4.37
CA ASN A 44 -8.43 13.10 4.72
C ASN A 44 -7.48 12.53 5.77
N LYS A 45 -7.25 11.21 5.74
CA LYS A 45 -6.33 10.52 6.66
C LYS A 45 -4.90 10.44 6.12
N VAL A 46 -4.77 10.48 4.80
CA VAL A 46 -3.48 10.27 4.13
C VAL A 46 -3.41 11.03 2.80
N LYS A 47 -2.19 11.45 2.43
CA LYS A 47 -1.82 11.75 1.04
C LYS A 47 -1.04 10.55 0.49
N VAL A 48 -1.39 10.09 -0.71
CA VAL A 48 -0.67 9.03 -1.43
C VAL A 48 0.09 9.67 -2.57
N TYR A 49 1.41 9.60 -2.53
CA TYR A 49 2.29 10.13 -3.58
C TYR A 49 2.60 9.08 -4.65
N ALA A 50 2.85 7.84 -4.24
CA ALA A 50 3.13 6.75 -5.15
C ALA A 50 2.73 5.41 -4.56
N PHE A 51 2.43 4.45 -5.44
CA PHE A 51 2.17 3.07 -5.04
C PHE A 51 2.51 2.10 -6.18
N VAL A 52 2.73 0.85 -5.80
CA VAL A 52 2.69 -0.31 -6.68
C VAL A 52 2.20 -1.52 -5.89
N ILE A 53 1.31 -2.29 -6.49
CA ILE A 53 0.80 -3.54 -5.91
C ILE A 53 1.33 -4.70 -6.75
N MET A 54 2.29 -5.42 -6.19
CA MET A 54 2.88 -6.62 -6.79
C MET A 54 2.09 -7.87 -6.38
N SER A 55 2.47 -9.04 -6.89
CA SER A 55 1.75 -10.29 -6.59
C SER A 55 1.81 -10.72 -5.12
N ASN A 56 2.84 -10.33 -4.39
CA ASN A 56 3.10 -10.78 -3.01
C ASN A 56 3.51 -9.66 -2.05
N HIS A 57 3.56 -8.43 -2.50
CA HIS A 57 3.88 -7.26 -1.66
C HIS A 57 3.36 -5.98 -2.29
N ILE A 58 3.33 -4.93 -1.47
CA ILE A 58 3.00 -3.57 -1.89
C ILE A 58 4.10 -2.62 -1.46
N HIS A 59 4.32 -1.58 -2.24
CA HIS A 59 5.08 -0.39 -1.85
C HIS A 59 4.20 0.83 -1.92
N LEU A 60 4.26 1.67 -0.88
CA LEU A 60 3.56 2.95 -0.82
C LEU A 60 4.56 4.05 -0.49
N VAL A 61 4.37 5.21 -1.11
CA VAL A 61 4.92 6.47 -0.64
C VAL A 61 3.73 7.32 -0.22
N TRP A 62 3.54 7.49 1.07
CA TRP A 62 2.38 8.14 1.63
C TRP A 62 2.70 9.00 2.85
N LYS A 63 1.81 9.91 3.21
CA LYS A 63 1.97 10.79 4.36
C LYS A 63 0.68 10.84 5.18
N PRO A 64 0.70 10.42 6.46
CA PRO A 64 -0.42 10.62 7.37
C PRO A 64 -0.77 12.10 7.51
N LEU A 65 -2.06 12.41 7.58
CA LEU A 65 -2.57 13.75 7.83
C LEU A 65 -2.93 13.94 9.31
N HIS A 66 -3.20 15.18 9.70
CA HIS A 66 -3.30 15.64 11.08
C HIS A 66 -4.18 14.82 12.02
N SER A 67 -5.18 14.12 11.51
CA SER A 67 -6.13 13.34 12.31
C SER A 67 -5.63 11.94 12.69
N VAL A 68 -4.52 11.48 12.09
CA VAL A 68 -4.08 10.09 12.20
C VAL A 68 -2.58 10.00 12.37
N THR A 69 -2.12 9.23 13.36
CA THR A 69 -0.70 8.90 13.49
C THR A 69 -0.29 7.83 12.48
N LYS A 70 0.99 7.78 12.15
CA LYS A 70 1.62 6.74 11.32
C LYS A 70 1.21 5.33 11.75
N ALA A 71 1.34 5.04 13.05
CA ALA A 71 1.04 3.73 13.60
C ALA A 71 -0.44 3.35 13.45
N LYS A 72 -1.36 4.27 13.68
CA LYS A 72 -2.80 4.04 13.51
C LYS A 72 -3.17 3.84 12.05
N LEU A 73 -2.62 4.65 11.14
CA LEU A 73 -2.87 4.52 9.71
C LEU A 73 -2.45 3.14 9.21
N GLN A 74 -1.22 2.73 9.52
CA GLN A 74 -0.69 1.43 9.12
C GLN A 74 -1.50 0.28 9.70
N HIS A 75 -1.82 0.35 10.99
CA HIS A 75 -2.62 -0.68 11.66
C HIS A 75 -4.01 -0.83 11.05
N HIS A 76 -4.72 0.27 10.84
CA HIS A 76 -6.06 0.23 10.25
C HIS A 76 -6.04 -0.28 8.81
N PHE A 77 -5.09 0.18 8.00
CA PHE A 77 -4.94 -0.28 6.62
C PHE A 77 -4.68 -1.79 6.54
N MET A 78 -3.73 -2.29 7.34
CA MET A 78 -3.37 -3.71 7.35
C MET A 78 -4.52 -4.58 7.87
N THR A 79 -5.18 -4.17 8.94
CA THR A 79 -6.31 -4.91 9.53
C THR A 79 -7.49 -4.94 8.58
N PHE A 80 -7.87 -3.80 8.00
CA PHE A 80 -9.01 -3.71 7.09
C PHE A 80 -8.80 -4.57 5.82
N THR A 81 -7.66 -4.42 5.17
CA THR A 81 -7.38 -5.18 3.94
C THR A 81 -7.31 -6.69 4.21
N ALA A 82 -6.66 -7.11 5.30
CA ALA A 82 -6.62 -8.51 5.70
C ALA A 82 -8.01 -9.08 6.01
N GLN A 83 -8.85 -8.32 6.71
CA GLN A 83 -10.22 -8.73 7.03
C GLN A 83 -11.05 -8.93 5.77
N LYS A 84 -11.04 -7.97 4.86
CA LYS A 84 -11.79 -8.03 3.59
C LYS A 84 -11.35 -9.20 2.71
N ILE A 85 -10.07 -9.38 2.53
CA ILE A 85 -9.53 -10.51 1.75
C ILE A 85 -9.88 -11.84 2.41
N LYS A 86 -9.74 -11.94 3.72
CA LYS A 86 -10.08 -13.14 4.48
C LYS A 86 -11.57 -13.51 4.36
N GLU A 87 -12.46 -12.55 4.46
CA GLU A 87 -13.91 -12.76 4.29
C GLU A 87 -14.22 -13.30 2.90
N ASP A 88 -13.61 -12.74 1.87
CA ASP A 88 -13.74 -13.22 0.51
C ASP A 88 -13.20 -14.63 0.31
N LEU A 89 -12.00 -14.90 0.81
CA LEU A 89 -11.38 -16.24 0.73
C LEU A 89 -12.22 -17.33 1.41
N LYS A 90 -12.87 -17.02 2.53
CA LYS A 90 -13.78 -17.97 3.20
C LYS A 90 -14.90 -18.44 2.28
N LEU A 91 -15.39 -17.57 1.42
CA LEU A 91 -16.49 -17.86 0.50
C LEU A 91 -16.01 -18.45 -0.83
N THR A 92 -14.89 -17.96 -1.36
CA THR A 92 -14.46 -18.25 -2.73
C THR A 92 -13.35 -19.28 -2.83
N ASN A 93 -12.44 -19.34 -1.83
CA ASN A 93 -11.31 -20.25 -1.84
C ASN A 93 -10.84 -20.60 -0.42
N PRO A 94 -11.62 -21.39 0.34
CA PRO A 94 -11.25 -21.76 1.71
C PRO A 94 -9.95 -22.56 1.80
N LEU A 95 -9.59 -23.32 0.77
CA LEU A 95 -8.33 -24.06 0.73
C LEU A 95 -7.11 -23.13 0.69
N LEU A 96 -7.19 -22.05 -0.08
CA LEU A 96 -6.15 -21.03 -0.09
C LEU A 96 -6.07 -20.34 1.27
N LEU A 97 -7.21 -20.04 1.91
CA LEU A 97 -7.23 -19.43 3.24
C LEU A 97 -6.48 -20.29 4.28
N GLU A 98 -6.62 -21.60 4.23
CA GLU A 98 -5.93 -22.51 5.17
C GLU A 98 -4.40 -22.40 5.07
N THR A 99 -3.84 -22.00 3.92
CA THR A 99 -2.39 -21.76 3.78
C THR A 99 -1.89 -20.56 4.59
N PHE A 100 -2.80 -19.70 5.05
CA PHE A 100 -2.50 -18.54 5.89
C PHE A 100 -2.75 -18.78 7.39
N LYS A 101 -3.08 -20.01 7.76
CA LYS A 101 -3.29 -20.38 9.15
C LYS A 101 -1.99 -20.30 9.94
N VAL A 102 -2.06 -19.73 11.13
CA VAL A 102 -0.93 -19.56 12.04
C VAL A 102 -1.26 -20.10 13.43
N ASP A 103 -0.23 -20.53 14.14
CA ASP A 103 -0.33 -20.90 15.56
C ASP A 103 -0.05 -19.66 16.42
N ALA A 104 -1.08 -18.82 16.60
CA ALA A 104 -1.00 -17.61 17.39
C ALA A 104 -2.21 -17.50 18.34
N LYS A 105 -1.99 -16.91 19.53
CA LYS A 105 -3.04 -16.78 20.56
C LYS A 105 -4.15 -15.81 20.17
N ASP A 106 -3.81 -14.80 19.38
CA ASP A 106 -4.68 -13.66 19.05
C ASP A 106 -5.35 -13.74 17.68
N ARG A 107 -4.98 -14.74 16.85
CA ARG A 107 -5.52 -14.90 15.50
C ARG A 107 -5.38 -16.32 14.96
N THR A 108 -6.30 -16.71 14.10
CA THR A 108 -6.24 -18.00 13.37
C THR A 108 -5.52 -17.85 12.03
N TYR A 109 -5.72 -16.75 11.34
CA TYR A 109 -5.14 -16.48 10.02
C TYR A 109 -4.33 -15.19 10.04
N GLN A 110 -3.25 -15.16 9.26
CA GLN A 110 -2.40 -14.00 9.06
C GLN A 110 -2.07 -13.86 7.57
N LEU A 111 -2.53 -12.78 6.93
CA LEU A 111 -2.29 -12.54 5.50
C LEU A 111 -1.00 -11.73 5.29
N TRP A 112 -0.79 -10.69 6.09
CA TRP A 112 0.40 -9.85 6.01
C TRP A 112 1.51 -10.35 6.94
N LYS A 113 2.74 -10.34 6.45
CA LYS A 113 3.92 -10.57 7.29
C LYS A 113 4.00 -9.50 8.38
N ARG A 114 4.41 -9.87 9.59
CA ARG A 114 4.66 -8.91 10.68
C ARG A 114 5.86 -8.02 10.35
N ASN A 115 5.92 -6.84 11.01
CA ASN A 115 7.01 -5.89 10.90
C ASN A 115 7.20 -5.37 9.47
N ALA A 116 6.12 -4.80 8.91
CA ALA A 116 6.21 -4.06 7.65
C ALA A 116 7.29 -2.97 7.75
N LEU A 117 8.04 -2.80 6.66
CA LEU A 117 9.06 -1.77 6.57
C LEU A 117 8.40 -0.38 6.47
N SER A 118 8.82 0.55 7.32
CA SER A 118 8.39 1.94 7.27
C SER A 118 9.59 2.86 7.48
N VAL A 119 9.91 3.69 6.49
CA VAL A 119 11.05 4.59 6.49
C VAL A 119 10.56 6.01 6.26
N ASP A 120 10.91 6.93 7.17
CA ASP A 120 10.62 8.35 7.00
C ASP A 120 11.50 8.98 5.93
N LEU A 121 10.91 9.81 5.08
CA LEU A 121 11.56 10.46 3.95
C LEU A 121 11.72 11.95 4.26
N PHE A 122 12.93 12.35 4.69
CA PHE A 122 13.17 13.69 5.24
C PHE A 122 13.51 14.75 4.20
N THR A 123 13.83 14.38 2.95
CA THR A 123 14.23 15.32 1.91
C THR A 123 13.46 15.08 0.60
N PRO A 124 13.22 16.13 -0.21
CA PRO A 124 12.63 15.97 -1.52
C PRO A 124 13.39 14.99 -2.44
N LYS A 125 14.71 14.98 -2.35
CA LYS A 125 15.57 14.06 -3.11
C LYS A 125 15.30 12.60 -2.75
N VAL A 126 15.24 12.28 -1.47
CA VAL A 126 14.97 10.91 -1.00
C VAL A 126 13.54 10.49 -1.33
N LEU A 127 12.57 11.41 -1.20
CA LEU A 127 11.19 11.19 -1.62
C LEU A 127 11.12 10.79 -3.10
N GLN A 128 11.78 11.55 -3.98
CA GLN A 128 11.79 11.27 -5.42
C GLN A 128 12.47 9.93 -5.72
N GLN A 129 13.58 9.62 -5.07
CA GLN A 129 14.27 8.33 -5.22
C GLN A 129 13.35 7.14 -4.88
N LYS A 130 12.51 7.28 -3.85
CA LYS A 130 11.57 6.22 -3.46
C LYS A 130 10.39 6.12 -4.43
N ILE A 131 9.91 7.23 -4.96
CA ILE A 131 8.89 7.23 -6.03
C ILE A 131 9.43 6.49 -7.26
N ASP A 132 10.64 6.82 -7.69
CA ASP A 132 11.29 6.15 -8.84
C ASP A 132 11.48 4.65 -8.58
N TYR A 133 11.89 4.28 -7.37
CA TYR A 133 12.02 2.89 -6.94
C TYR A 133 10.69 2.13 -7.03
N VAL A 134 9.61 2.72 -6.54
CA VAL A 134 8.25 2.15 -6.59
C VAL A 134 7.84 1.89 -8.04
N HIS A 135 8.03 2.87 -8.92
CA HIS A 135 7.65 2.78 -10.32
C HIS A 135 8.51 1.77 -11.12
N ALA A 136 9.77 1.60 -10.77
CA ALA A 136 10.66 0.65 -11.43
C ALA A 136 10.38 -0.82 -11.07
N ASN A 137 9.64 -1.08 -9.99
CA ASN A 137 9.43 -2.42 -9.44
C ASN A 137 8.87 -3.43 -10.46
N PRO A 138 7.77 -3.13 -11.20
CA PRO A 138 7.22 -4.07 -12.19
C PRO A 138 8.15 -4.34 -13.36
N VAL A 139 8.92 -3.35 -13.79
CA VAL A 139 9.92 -3.50 -14.86
C VAL A 139 11.04 -4.43 -14.43
N LYS A 140 11.58 -4.23 -13.23
CA LYS A 140 12.61 -5.10 -12.64
C LYS A 140 12.12 -6.54 -12.44
N ALA A 141 10.84 -6.71 -12.16
CA ALA A 141 10.21 -8.02 -12.05
C ALA A 141 9.86 -8.67 -13.41
N GLY A 142 10.11 -7.98 -14.52
CA GLY A 142 9.83 -8.48 -15.85
C GLY A 142 8.34 -8.51 -16.23
N LEU A 143 7.49 -7.76 -15.52
CA LEU A 143 6.04 -7.74 -15.76
C LEU A 143 5.62 -6.79 -16.89
N CYS A 144 6.45 -5.80 -17.20
CA CYS A 144 6.23 -4.81 -18.25
C CYS A 144 7.56 -4.22 -18.73
N LEU A 145 7.55 -3.56 -19.88
CA LEU A 145 8.74 -2.88 -20.44
C LEU A 145 8.89 -1.47 -19.87
N HIS A 146 7.76 -0.77 -19.69
CA HIS A 146 7.74 0.59 -19.18
C HIS A 146 6.91 0.66 -17.89
N PRO A 147 7.29 1.46 -16.89
CA PRO A 147 6.56 1.56 -15.62
C PRO A 147 5.08 1.90 -15.77
N GLU A 148 4.74 2.79 -16.70
CA GLU A 148 3.37 3.24 -16.99
C GLU A 148 2.46 2.17 -17.59
N ASP A 149 3.02 1.08 -18.08
CA ASP A 149 2.25 -0.04 -18.64
C ASP A 149 1.69 -0.97 -17.55
N TYR A 150 2.19 -0.85 -16.32
CA TYR A 150 1.69 -1.65 -15.21
C TYR A 150 0.50 -0.96 -14.54
N HIS A 151 -0.68 -1.56 -14.64
CA HIS A 151 -1.95 -0.95 -14.20
C HIS A 151 -1.97 -0.59 -12.70
N TYR A 152 -1.55 -1.50 -11.82
CA TYR A 152 -1.59 -1.30 -10.36
C TYR A 152 -0.37 -0.55 -9.84
N SER A 153 -0.12 0.61 -10.44
CA SER A 153 0.98 1.51 -10.13
C SER A 153 0.59 2.96 -10.38
N SER A 154 1.19 3.88 -9.66
CA SER A 154 1.05 5.32 -9.88
C SER A 154 1.91 5.85 -11.03
N ALA A 155 2.72 5.03 -11.70
CA ALA A 155 3.66 5.48 -12.72
C ALA A 155 2.98 6.22 -13.90
N ARG A 156 1.80 5.75 -14.33
CA ARG A 156 1.03 6.41 -15.40
C ARG A 156 0.63 7.84 -15.05
N PHE A 157 0.25 8.09 -13.80
CA PHE A 157 -0.05 9.44 -13.32
C PHE A 157 1.14 10.39 -13.48
N TYR A 158 2.33 9.95 -13.13
CA TYR A 158 3.56 10.75 -13.28
C TYR A 158 3.97 10.97 -14.73
N ASN A 159 3.65 10.04 -15.61
CA ASN A 159 3.97 10.15 -17.04
C ASN A 159 2.93 10.97 -17.83
N THR A 160 1.64 10.83 -17.52
CA THR A 160 0.54 11.39 -18.34
C THR A 160 -0.30 12.44 -17.64
N GLY A 161 -0.20 12.57 -16.30
CA GLY A 161 -1.09 13.37 -15.48
C GLY A 161 -2.46 12.74 -15.23
N VAL A 162 -2.73 11.52 -15.72
CA VAL A 162 -4.00 10.81 -15.54
C VAL A 162 -3.92 9.91 -14.32
N ASP A 163 -4.74 10.20 -13.32
CA ASP A 163 -4.92 9.38 -12.13
C ASP A 163 -6.14 8.46 -12.28
N ASP A 164 -5.90 7.23 -12.72
CA ASP A 164 -6.97 6.24 -12.95
C ASP A 164 -7.70 5.83 -11.66
N PHE A 165 -7.10 6.08 -10.50
CA PHE A 165 -7.63 5.70 -9.19
C PHE A 165 -8.19 6.88 -8.39
N GLU A 166 -8.02 8.10 -8.88
CA GLU A 166 -8.54 9.34 -8.24
C GLU A 166 -8.11 9.49 -6.76
N MET A 167 -6.86 9.16 -6.43
CA MET A 167 -6.37 9.18 -5.06
C MET A 167 -4.97 9.76 -4.88
N LEU A 168 -4.30 10.13 -5.97
CA LEU A 168 -2.89 10.53 -5.93
C LEU A 168 -2.71 12.02 -5.67
N THR A 169 -1.66 12.35 -4.95
CA THR A 169 -1.15 13.71 -4.78
C THR A 169 0.20 13.81 -5.48
N ASN A 170 0.37 14.84 -6.31
CA ASN A 170 1.67 15.10 -6.92
C ASN A 170 2.67 15.55 -5.85
N ASN A 171 3.88 14.98 -5.86
CA ASN A 171 4.94 15.35 -4.92
C ASN A 171 5.44 16.80 -5.08
N LEU A 172 5.16 17.46 -6.22
CA LEU A 172 5.52 18.86 -6.48
C LEU A 172 4.55 19.85 -5.84
N GLU A 173 3.38 19.40 -5.38
CA GLU A 173 2.33 20.22 -4.76
C GLU A 173 2.35 20.17 -3.21
N GLY A 174 3.34 19.50 -2.66
CA GLY A 174 3.45 19.22 -1.23
C GLY A 174 4.19 20.27 -0.42
#